data_60b575de0ef8e8819608d0a3f4e78a4f
#
_entry.id   60b575de0ef8e8819608d0a3f4e78a4f
#
_cell.length_a   1.000
_cell.length_b   1.000
_cell.length_c   1.000
_cell.angle_alpha   90.00
_cell.angle_beta   90.00
_cell.angle_gamma   90.00
#
_symmetry.space_group_name_H-M   'P 1'
#
loop_
_entity.id
_entity.type
_entity.pdbx_description
1 polymer ?
#
loop_
_entity_poly.entity_id
_entity_poly.type
_entity_poly.pdbx_seq_one_letter_code
_entity_poly.pdbx_strand_id
1 'polypeptide(L)'
;MSKKENALMTAMTMELKEVSACTKTAEFCVPAEAVKAEFAAVAKEFASQVQIGGFRKGKTPVSLVLARYGAKLAEDVERSIQRTAAEKVQDACKVVAIPDYKAKDDAKPAADKAFEFTFTVDVAPSFELPAYADFEIEVPAQPSLDEEAAKELEYLKELYSDYATVEDPAVNGDMLKVTYTSDFTPAEDASASLKRMAGAEDSWIWLSENDFVPGATAALTGAKTGDVKEFTAEFPADWREAGLAGKKVAYKFTVKEVQHKTPITDDKVLAEKLRMDDVEKMKEMLKKQAENKLVSERKSVIQEKLVAKLVEAVGAFELPNSAVESEKRRIFSSIANNTVKSEADAEKFKADMEKHLADAEVEARKKLSRNFILTAIAEQEKVEVSPAEFDQHLEELAGYYRCKKQDIIKRLQENDAFGDFHADLVIGKTLDVLCDKVKVKEVK
;
A
#
# COMPACT_ATOMS: atom_id res chain seq x y z
N MET A 1 -28.34 15.92 -7.50
CA MET A 1 -28.55 17.26 -6.89
C MET A 1 -30.03 17.57 -6.66
N SER A 2 -30.38 18.03 -5.47
CA SER A 2 -31.76 18.47 -5.19
C SER A 2 -32.01 19.82 -5.87
N LYS A 3 -33.30 20.16 -6.16
CA LYS A 3 -33.66 21.49 -6.73
C LYS A 3 -33.19 22.69 -5.87
N LYS A 4 -32.87 22.46 -4.58
CA LYS A 4 -32.40 23.49 -3.63
C LYS A 4 -30.91 23.75 -3.73
N GLU A 5 -30.09 22.72 -3.89
CA GLU A 5 -28.64 22.81 -4.09
C GLU A 5 -28.33 23.64 -5.33
N ASN A 6 -29.13 23.48 -6.38
CA ASN A 6 -29.02 24.26 -7.61
C ASN A 6 -29.31 25.76 -7.41
N ALA A 7 -30.22 26.14 -6.50
CA ALA A 7 -30.56 27.55 -6.24
C ALA A 7 -29.44 28.28 -5.46
N LEU A 8 -28.87 27.67 -4.44
CA LEU A 8 -27.75 28.22 -3.68
C LEU A 8 -26.51 28.36 -4.55
N MET A 9 -26.18 27.32 -5.33
CA MET A 9 -25.06 27.30 -6.26
C MET A 9 -25.15 28.40 -7.32
N THR A 10 -26.36 28.69 -7.82
CA THR A 10 -26.60 29.76 -8.79
C THR A 10 -26.51 31.15 -8.17
N ALA A 11 -27.00 31.33 -6.94
CA ALA A 11 -26.98 32.61 -6.24
C ALA A 11 -25.57 33.02 -5.75
N MET A 12 -24.72 32.03 -5.48
CA MET A 12 -23.37 32.23 -5.00
C MET A 12 -22.46 32.72 -6.13
N THR A 13 -21.72 33.80 -5.91
CA THR A 13 -20.66 34.24 -6.83
C THR A 13 -19.32 33.63 -6.41
N MET A 14 -18.46 33.35 -7.40
CA MET A 14 -17.14 32.78 -7.21
C MET A 14 -16.15 33.53 -8.11
N GLU A 15 -15.03 33.94 -7.54
CA GLU A 15 -13.87 34.47 -8.25
C GLU A 15 -12.66 33.57 -7.99
N LEU A 16 -12.04 33.10 -9.09
CA LEU A 16 -10.84 32.26 -9.01
C LEU A 16 -9.61 33.11 -9.29
N LYS A 17 -8.64 33.10 -8.39
CA LYS A 17 -7.34 33.76 -8.51
C LYS A 17 -6.23 32.73 -8.51
N GLU A 18 -5.31 32.82 -9.45
CA GLU A 18 -4.15 31.92 -9.51
C GLU A 18 -3.09 32.41 -8.52
N VAL A 19 -2.61 31.46 -7.69
CA VAL A 19 -1.52 31.69 -6.73
C VAL A 19 -0.23 31.03 -7.21
N SER A 20 -0.36 29.80 -7.69
CA SER A 20 0.72 29.04 -8.37
C SER A 20 0.13 28.15 -9.46
N ALA A 21 0.98 27.39 -10.14
CA ALA A 21 0.52 26.48 -11.19
C ALA A 21 -0.47 25.41 -10.68
N CYS A 22 -0.34 25.02 -9.40
CA CYS A 22 -1.17 23.99 -8.76
C CYS A 22 -2.03 24.51 -7.61
N THR A 23 -2.04 25.81 -7.32
CA THR A 23 -2.83 26.38 -6.22
C THR A 23 -3.60 27.60 -6.69
N LYS A 24 -4.90 27.62 -6.42
CA LYS A 24 -5.82 28.73 -6.69
C LYS A 24 -6.51 29.15 -5.41
N THR A 25 -6.89 30.42 -5.36
CA THR A 25 -7.77 30.96 -4.32
C THR A 25 -9.13 31.18 -4.94
N ALA A 26 -10.16 30.57 -4.34
CA ALA A 26 -11.55 30.79 -4.73
C ALA A 26 -12.22 31.67 -3.70
N GLU A 27 -12.56 32.90 -4.08
CA GLU A 27 -13.29 33.86 -3.24
C GLU A 27 -14.78 33.73 -3.52
N PHE A 28 -15.56 33.53 -2.45
CA PHE A 28 -17.00 33.36 -2.53
C PHE A 28 -17.75 34.49 -1.85
N CYS A 29 -18.86 34.87 -2.47
CA CYS A 29 -19.84 35.71 -1.83
C CYS A 29 -21.24 35.10 -2.01
N VAL A 30 -21.91 34.85 -0.90
CA VAL A 30 -23.28 34.34 -0.85
C VAL A 30 -24.19 35.53 -0.44
N PRO A 31 -25.13 35.97 -1.28
CA PRO A 31 -26.03 37.09 -0.96
C PRO A 31 -26.88 36.78 0.27
N ALA A 32 -27.25 37.85 1.02
CA ALA A 32 -28.05 37.71 2.24
C ALA A 32 -29.36 36.94 2.05
N GLU A 33 -30.03 37.10 0.89
CA GLU A 33 -31.25 36.37 0.54
C GLU A 33 -31.01 34.85 0.44
N ALA A 34 -29.89 34.45 -0.15
CA ALA A 34 -29.51 33.02 -0.27
C ALA A 34 -29.12 32.46 1.09
N VAL A 35 -28.36 33.18 1.92
CA VAL A 35 -28.05 32.79 3.30
C VAL A 35 -29.32 32.61 4.11
N LYS A 36 -30.28 33.53 4.01
CA LYS A 36 -31.59 33.44 4.69
C LYS A 36 -32.40 32.24 4.25
N ALA A 37 -32.39 31.94 2.96
CA ALA A 37 -33.07 30.77 2.40
C ALA A 37 -32.44 29.47 2.91
N GLU A 38 -31.12 29.43 3.04
CA GLU A 38 -30.40 28.27 3.56
C GLU A 38 -30.65 28.05 5.07
N PHE A 39 -30.66 29.13 5.87
CA PHE A 39 -31.08 29.06 7.27
C PHE A 39 -32.48 28.45 7.40
N ALA A 40 -33.43 28.89 6.57
CA ALA A 40 -34.79 28.35 6.57
C ALA A 40 -34.85 26.87 6.18
N ALA A 41 -33.97 26.44 5.25
CA ALA A 41 -33.85 25.09 4.82
C ALA A 41 -33.33 24.19 5.92
N VAL A 42 -32.19 24.53 6.51
CA VAL A 42 -31.53 23.79 7.61
C VAL A 42 -32.47 23.77 8.85
N ALA A 43 -33.10 24.89 9.20
CA ALA A 43 -34.05 24.91 10.30
C ALA A 43 -35.28 24.01 10.09
N LYS A 44 -35.75 23.85 8.86
CA LYS A 44 -36.82 22.93 8.49
C LYS A 44 -36.38 21.48 8.64
N GLU A 45 -35.17 21.16 8.21
CA GLU A 45 -34.59 19.85 8.36
C GLU A 45 -34.40 19.50 9.84
N PHE A 46 -33.80 20.39 10.62
CA PHE A 46 -33.64 20.27 12.07
C PHE A 46 -34.98 20.04 12.79
N ALA A 47 -36.02 20.80 12.45
CA ALA A 47 -37.36 20.63 12.99
C ALA A 47 -37.96 19.24 12.70
N SER A 48 -37.59 18.63 11.57
CA SER A 48 -38.06 17.30 11.21
C SER A 48 -37.44 16.19 12.05
N GLN A 49 -36.23 16.42 12.54
CA GLN A 49 -35.43 15.41 13.27
C GLN A 49 -35.61 15.51 14.79
N VAL A 50 -35.83 16.73 15.31
CA VAL A 50 -35.85 17.04 16.75
C VAL A 50 -37.28 17.27 17.23
N GLN A 51 -37.60 16.76 18.42
CA GLN A 51 -38.85 17.09 19.12
C GLN A 51 -38.66 18.34 20.00
N ILE A 52 -39.35 19.39 19.67
CA ILE A 52 -39.31 20.65 20.45
C ILE A 52 -40.57 20.71 21.35
N GLY A 53 -40.36 21.01 22.64
CA GLY A 53 -41.47 21.05 23.63
C GLY A 53 -42.65 21.95 23.17
N GLY A 54 -43.84 21.42 23.24
CA GLY A 54 -45.07 22.06 22.79
C GLY A 54 -45.48 21.78 21.35
N PHE A 55 -44.63 21.09 20.56
CA PHE A 55 -44.95 20.74 19.16
C PHE A 55 -44.72 19.27 18.87
N ARG A 56 -45.53 18.73 17.96
CA ARG A 56 -45.30 17.40 17.42
C ARG A 56 -44.06 17.44 16.50
N LYS A 57 -43.26 16.37 16.50
CA LYS A 57 -42.08 16.21 15.65
C LYS A 57 -42.40 16.60 14.18
N GLY A 58 -41.61 17.49 13.62
CA GLY A 58 -41.77 18.00 12.24
C GLY A 58 -42.84 19.08 12.05
N LYS A 59 -43.54 19.58 13.11
CA LYS A 59 -44.57 20.58 13.03
C LYS A 59 -44.19 21.90 13.74
N THR A 60 -42.96 22.06 14.18
CA THR A 60 -42.48 23.29 14.79
C THR A 60 -42.32 24.40 13.72
N PRO A 61 -42.85 25.62 13.94
CA PRO A 61 -42.63 26.72 13.00
C PRO A 61 -41.14 27.05 12.86
N VAL A 62 -40.67 27.23 11.64
CA VAL A 62 -39.28 27.56 11.32
C VAL A 62 -38.77 28.79 12.07
N SER A 63 -39.61 29.81 12.19
CA SER A 63 -39.30 31.07 12.94
C SER A 63 -38.94 30.80 14.39
N LEU A 64 -39.65 29.86 15.05
CA LEU A 64 -39.37 29.50 16.44
C LEU A 64 -38.06 28.71 16.57
N VAL A 65 -37.77 27.82 15.58
CA VAL A 65 -36.52 27.08 15.51
C VAL A 65 -35.33 28.03 15.34
N LEU A 66 -35.46 28.99 14.43
CA LEU A 66 -34.42 30.01 14.20
C LEU A 66 -34.20 30.90 15.43
N ALA A 67 -35.27 31.34 16.08
CA ALA A 67 -35.17 32.20 17.29
C ALA A 67 -34.48 31.47 18.46
N ARG A 68 -34.69 30.15 18.59
CA ARG A 68 -34.18 29.37 19.73
C ARG A 68 -32.82 28.69 19.46
N TYR A 69 -32.55 28.30 18.22
CA TYR A 69 -31.41 27.51 17.84
C TYR A 69 -30.56 28.15 16.74
N GLY A 70 -30.83 29.39 16.33
CA GLY A 70 -30.18 30.03 15.19
C GLY A 70 -28.66 30.04 15.26
N ALA A 71 -28.09 30.31 16.46
CA ALA A 71 -26.65 30.27 16.66
C ALA A 71 -26.02 28.85 16.45
N LYS A 72 -26.74 27.79 16.84
CA LYS A 72 -26.32 26.41 16.63
C LYS A 72 -26.48 25.99 15.18
N LEU A 73 -27.53 26.45 14.51
CA LEU A 73 -27.79 26.17 13.11
C LEU A 73 -26.80 26.91 12.18
N ALA A 74 -26.16 27.98 12.63
CA ALA A 74 -25.15 28.69 11.84
C ALA A 74 -24.01 27.78 11.36
N GLU A 75 -23.58 26.84 12.20
CA GLU A 75 -22.54 25.89 11.84
C GLU A 75 -23.02 24.86 10.80
N ASP A 76 -24.28 24.45 10.86
CA ASP A 76 -24.86 23.54 9.87
C ASP A 76 -25.10 24.24 8.52
N VAL A 77 -25.50 25.54 8.58
CA VAL A 77 -25.63 26.40 7.39
C VAL A 77 -24.27 26.65 6.76
N GLU A 78 -23.25 26.93 7.55
CA GLU A 78 -21.88 27.11 7.07
C GLU A 78 -21.39 25.85 6.34
N ARG A 79 -21.54 24.67 6.92
CA ARG A 79 -21.20 23.38 6.28
C ARG A 79 -21.97 23.15 4.98
N SER A 80 -23.25 23.49 4.92
CA SER A 80 -24.05 23.37 3.71
C SER A 80 -23.55 24.30 2.61
N ILE A 81 -23.24 25.56 2.96
CA ILE A 81 -22.67 26.54 2.02
C ILE A 81 -21.30 26.06 1.52
N GLN A 82 -20.42 25.60 2.42
CA GLN A 82 -19.09 25.08 2.06
C GLN A 82 -19.18 23.89 1.09
N ARG A 83 -20.10 22.97 1.34
CA ARG A 83 -20.33 21.82 0.43
C ARG A 83 -20.73 22.27 -0.95
N THR A 84 -21.70 23.18 -1.05
CA THR A 84 -22.16 23.71 -2.36
C THR A 84 -21.08 24.51 -3.07
N ALA A 85 -20.25 25.25 -2.29
CA ALA A 85 -19.10 25.97 -2.83
C ALA A 85 -18.03 25.02 -3.36
N ALA A 86 -17.74 23.93 -2.63
CA ALA A 86 -16.82 22.91 -3.10
C ALA A 86 -17.28 22.25 -4.42
N GLU A 87 -18.57 21.92 -4.56
CA GLU A 87 -19.15 21.42 -5.80
C GLU A 87 -18.97 22.44 -6.93
N LYS A 88 -19.21 23.73 -6.67
CA LYS A 88 -19.04 24.81 -7.66
C LYS A 88 -17.59 24.95 -8.15
N VAL A 89 -16.61 24.78 -7.25
CA VAL A 89 -15.19 24.79 -7.63
C VAL A 89 -14.84 23.56 -8.46
N GLN A 90 -15.35 22.39 -8.09
CA GLN A 90 -15.14 21.14 -8.86
C GLN A 90 -15.69 21.23 -10.28
N ASP A 91 -16.80 21.92 -10.50
CA ASP A 91 -17.34 22.16 -11.83
C ASP A 91 -16.48 23.14 -12.66
N ALA A 92 -15.72 24.03 -11.97
CA ALA A 92 -14.93 25.08 -12.64
C ALA A 92 -13.47 24.66 -12.91
N CYS A 93 -12.91 23.75 -12.14
CA CYS A 93 -11.51 23.29 -12.27
C CYS A 93 -11.33 21.87 -11.78
N LYS A 94 -10.22 21.22 -12.19
CA LYS A 94 -9.83 19.88 -11.73
C LYS A 94 -9.26 19.96 -10.31
N VAL A 95 -10.13 19.94 -9.31
CA VAL A 95 -9.76 20.00 -7.89
C VAL A 95 -9.10 18.71 -7.44
N VAL A 96 -7.94 18.83 -6.83
CA VAL A 96 -7.24 17.73 -6.15
C VAL A 96 -7.61 17.74 -4.66
N ALA A 97 -7.56 18.93 -4.03
CA ALA A 97 -7.93 19.10 -2.63
C ALA A 97 -8.35 20.55 -2.35
N ILE A 98 -9.04 20.75 -1.24
CA ILE A 98 -9.33 22.06 -0.67
C ILE A 98 -8.67 22.07 0.73
N PRO A 99 -7.38 22.43 0.81
CA PRO A 99 -6.62 22.33 2.04
C PRO A 99 -7.00 23.34 3.11
N ASP A 100 -7.56 24.50 2.73
CA ASP A 100 -7.85 25.55 3.66
C ASP A 100 -9.17 26.26 3.33
N TYR A 101 -9.86 26.65 4.40
CA TYR A 101 -11.08 27.44 4.38
C TYR A 101 -10.94 28.60 5.36
N LYS A 102 -11.28 29.80 4.91
CA LYS A 102 -11.26 30.98 5.77
C LYS A 102 -12.49 31.87 5.51
N ALA A 103 -13.32 32.04 6.54
CA ALA A 103 -14.39 33.03 6.52
C ALA A 103 -13.80 34.43 6.62
N LYS A 104 -14.38 35.38 5.92
CA LYS A 104 -13.98 36.78 6.03
C LYS A 104 -14.27 37.29 7.44
N ASP A 105 -13.26 37.92 8.07
CA ASP A 105 -13.31 38.42 9.43
C ASP A 105 -13.69 37.35 10.49
N ASP A 106 -13.41 36.05 10.21
CA ASP A 106 -13.80 34.92 11.04
C ASP A 106 -15.30 34.92 11.40
N ALA A 107 -16.12 35.48 10.53
CA ALA A 107 -17.55 35.64 10.75
C ALA A 107 -18.30 34.31 10.50
N LYS A 108 -19.30 34.05 11.36
CA LYS A 108 -20.27 32.97 11.07
C LYS A 108 -21.41 33.51 10.19
N PRO A 109 -22.04 32.66 9.35
CA PRO A 109 -23.16 33.07 8.54
C PRO A 109 -24.33 33.58 9.41
N ALA A 110 -24.94 34.68 8.99
CA ALA A 110 -26.11 35.29 9.64
C ALA A 110 -27.24 35.51 8.61
N ALA A 111 -28.49 35.26 9.01
CA ALA A 111 -29.62 35.16 8.10
C ALA A 111 -29.96 36.49 7.35
N ASP A 112 -29.42 37.62 7.84
CA ASP A 112 -29.67 38.97 7.30
C ASP A 112 -28.44 39.61 6.63
N LYS A 113 -27.33 38.88 6.53
CA LYS A 113 -26.07 39.37 5.97
C LYS A 113 -25.56 38.47 4.85
N ALA A 114 -24.87 39.09 3.93
CA ALA A 114 -24.07 38.31 2.95
C ALA A 114 -22.95 37.59 3.68
N PHE A 115 -22.58 36.42 3.19
CA PHE A 115 -21.51 35.62 3.75
C PHE A 115 -20.38 35.48 2.74
N GLU A 116 -19.20 35.92 3.12
CA GLU A 116 -17.99 35.91 2.29
C GLU A 116 -16.95 35.02 2.92
N PHE A 117 -16.32 34.20 2.08
CA PHE A 117 -15.26 33.29 2.50
C PHE A 117 -14.36 32.92 1.34
N THR A 118 -13.25 32.29 1.65
CA THR A 118 -12.22 31.92 0.70
C THR A 118 -11.86 30.45 0.86
N PHE A 119 -11.69 29.74 -0.26
CA PHE A 119 -11.02 28.46 -0.31
C PHE A 119 -9.63 28.60 -0.91
N THR A 120 -8.64 27.94 -0.29
CA THR A 120 -7.42 27.57 -0.99
C THR A 120 -7.70 26.25 -1.70
N VAL A 121 -7.47 26.19 -2.99
CA VAL A 121 -7.81 25.04 -3.84
C VAL A 121 -6.56 24.55 -4.54
N ASP A 122 -6.19 23.33 -4.27
CA ASP A 122 -5.17 22.66 -5.04
C ASP A 122 -5.80 22.01 -6.27
N VAL A 123 -5.22 22.29 -7.44
CA VAL A 123 -5.69 21.82 -8.74
C VAL A 123 -4.67 20.88 -9.39
N ALA A 124 -5.15 20.05 -10.30
CA ALA A 124 -4.27 19.15 -11.06
C ALA A 124 -3.23 19.95 -11.85
N PRO A 125 -1.99 19.49 -11.91
CA PRO A 125 -0.93 20.14 -12.67
C PRO A 125 -1.25 20.17 -14.16
N SER A 126 -0.74 21.20 -14.86
CA SER A 126 -0.83 21.32 -16.30
C SER A 126 0.53 21.03 -16.92
N PHE A 127 0.59 20.10 -17.85
CA PHE A 127 1.78 19.71 -18.60
C PHE A 127 1.37 19.16 -19.98
N GLU A 128 2.30 19.13 -20.91
CA GLU A 128 2.09 18.55 -22.23
C GLU A 128 2.48 17.07 -22.23
N LEU A 129 1.61 16.23 -22.79
CA LEU A 129 1.90 14.80 -22.95
C LEU A 129 2.80 14.57 -24.18
N PRO A 130 3.87 13.76 -24.05
CA PRO A 130 4.68 13.37 -25.19
C PRO A 130 3.94 12.43 -26.14
N ALA A 131 4.48 12.21 -27.33
CA ALA A 131 3.99 11.21 -28.29
C ALA A 131 4.39 9.79 -27.86
N TYR A 132 3.79 9.28 -26.77
CA TYR A 132 4.15 8.02 -26.13
C TYR A 132 3.95 6.77 -27.00
N ALA A 133 3.11 6.81 -28.03
CA ALA A 133 2.90 5.70 -28.96
C ALA A 133 4.16 5.34 -29.77
N ASP A 134 5.10 6.28 -29.90
CA ASP A 134 6.36 6.08 -30.62
C ASP A 134 7.52 5.64 -29.71
N PHE A 135 7.25 5.40 -28.45
CA PHE A 135 8.30 4.97 -27.51
C PHE A 135 8.76 3.56 -27.84
N GLU A 136 10.10 3.40 -27.88
CA GLU A 136 10.75 2.10 -27.92
C GLU A 136 11.23 1.74 -26.51
N ILE A 137 10.75 0.61 -25.99
CA ILE A 137 11.08 0.12 -24.66
C ILE A 137 12.02 -1.06 -24.81
N GLU A 138 13.25 -0.92 -24.33
CA GLU A 138 14.22 -2.00 -24.32
C GLU A 138 14.01 -2.89 -23.10
N VAL A 139 13.77 -4.17 -23.34
CA VAL A 139 13.61 -5.18 -22.28
C VAL A 139 14.69 -6.24 -22.40
N PRO A 140 15.18 -6.79 -21.28
CA PRO A 140 16.11 -7.91 -21.33
C PRO A 140 15.43 -9.13 -21.97
N ALA A 141 16.23 -9.93 -22.68
CA ALA A 141 15.75 -11.21 -23.20
C ALA A 141 15.33 -12.11 -22.04
N GLN A 142 14.16 -12.72 -22.15
CA GLN A 142 13.67 -13.67 -21.15
C GLN A 142 14.23 -15.08 -21.42
N PRO A 143 14.36 -15.91 -20.37
CA PRO A 143 14.61 -17.34 -20.55
C PRO A 143 13.47 -17.98 -21.36
N SER A 144 13.76 -19.09 -22.01
CA SER A 144 12.72 -19.84 -22.71
C SER A 144 11.72 -20.43 -21.69
N LEU A 145 10.48 -20.66 -22.15
CA LEU A 145 9.45 -21.29 -21.32
C LEU A 145 9.90 -22.65 -20.75
N ASP A 146 10.59 -23.44 -21.57
CA ASP A 146 11.07 -24.77 -21.15
C ASP A 146 12.20 -24.67 -20.11
N GLU A 147 13.08 -23.67 -20.20
CA GLU A 147 14.11 -23.41 -19.18
C GLU A 147 13.50 -22.97 -17.85
N GLU A 148 12.49 -22.08 -17.88
CA GLU A 148 11.83 -21.60 -16.66
C GLU A 148 10.99 -22.71 -16.00
N ALA A 149 10.27 -23.50 -16.80
CA ALA A 149 9.53 -24.66 -16.30
C ALA A 149 10.48 -25.74 -15.72
N ALA A 150 11.66 -25.95 -16.33
CA ALA A 150 12.66 -26.84 -15.78
C ALA A 150 13.24 -26.36 -14.46
N LYS A 151 13.53 -25.08 -14.33
CA LYS A 151 13.97 -24.48 -13.05
C LYS A 151 12.92 -24.65 -11.95
N GLU A 152 11.66 -24.43 -12.27
CA GLU A 152 10.56 -24.60 -11.28
C GLU A 152 10.43 -26.07 -10.88
N LEU A 153 10.55 -27.00 -11.83
CA LEU A 153 10.55 -28.43 -11.54
C LEU A 153 11.70 -28.82 -10.60
N GLU A 154 12.91 -28.38 -10.90
CA GLU A 154 14.08 -28.65 -10.05
C GLU A 154 13.94 -28.00 -8.66
N TYR A 155 13.44 -26.76 -8.59
CA TYR A 155 13.14 -26.12 -7.33
C TYR A 155 12.15 -26.93 -6.48
N LEU A 156 11.08 -27.44 -7.09
CA LEU A 156 10.12 -28.30 -6.38
C LEU A 156 10.71 -29.64 -5.97
N LYS A 157 11.53 -30.27 -6.80
CA LYS A 157 12.26 -31.48 -6.42
C LYS A 157 13.14 -31.25 -5.22
N GLU A 158 13.78 -30.10 -5.16
CA GLU A 158 14.62 -29.70 -4.05
C GLU A 158 13.81 -29.39 -2.78
N LEU A 159 12.72 -28.65 -2.93
CA LEU A 159 11.82 -28.28 -1.83
C LEU A 159 11.14 -29.48 -1.17
N TYR A 160 10.74 -30.45 -1.97
CA TYR A 160 10.07 -31.68 -1.52
C TYR A 160 11.01 -32.85 -1.28
N SER A 161 12.33 -32.61 -1.27
CA SER A 161 13.34 -33.65 -0.97
C SER A 161 13.03 -34.35 0.36
N ASP A 162 13.30 -35.62 0.41
CA ASP A 162 13.25 -36.42 1.66
C ASP A 162 14.57 -36.29 2.41
N TYR A 163 14.51 -36.66 3.68
CA TYR A 163 15.68 -36.75 4.54
C TYR A 163 15.81 -38.18 5.03
N ALA A 164 16.97 -38.77 4.84
CA ALA A 164 17.26 -40.14 5.28
C ALA A 164 18.34 -40.14 6.36
N THR A 165 18.10 -40.82 7.48
CA THR A 165 19.08 -41.00 8.55
C THR A 165 20.28 -41.76 8.01
N VAL A 166 21.47 -41.22 8.26
CA VAL A 166 22.76 -41.78 7.82
C VAL A 166 23.80 -41.79 8.92
N GLU A 167 24.82 -42.64 8.79
CA GLU A 167 25.99 -42.66 9.66
C GLU A 167 27.17 -41.86 9.10
N ASP A 168 27.02 -41.34 7.89
CA ASP A 168 28.03 -40.53 7.21
C ASP A 168 28.16 -39.14 7.85
N PRO A 169 29.32 -38.47 7.64
CA PRO A 169 29.50 -37.10 8.15
C PRO A 169 28.51 -36.12 7.52
N ALA A 170 27.97 -35.21 8.32
CA ALA A 170 27.04 -34.17 7.89
C ALA A 170 27.65 -33.28 6.80
N VAL A 171 26.87 -32.98 5.77
CA VAL A 171 27.23 -32.06 4.68
C VAL A 171 26.26 -30.88 4.65
N ASN A 172 26.62 -29.81 3.92
CA ASN A 172 25.73 -28.68 3.73
C ASN A 172 24.44 -29.11 3.04
N GLY A 173 23.29 -28.67 3.53
CA GLY A 173 21.96 -29.10 3.09
C GLY A 173 21.30 -30.17 3.96
N ASP A 174 22.03 -30.78 4.88
CA ASP A 174 21.51 -31.80 5.78
C ASP A 174 20.69 -31.25 6.95
N MET A 175 19.87 -32.12 7.52
CA MET A 175 19.19 -31.88 8.79
C MET A 175 19.88 -32.67 9.92
N LEU A 176 20.19 -31.98 10.99
CA LEU A 176 20.78 -32.59 12.18
C LEU A 176 19.83 -32.47 13.37
N LYS A 177 19.60 -33.59 14.04
CA LYS A 177 18.96 -33.58 15.36
C LYS A 177 20.04 -33.36 16.40
N VAL A 178 19.94 -32.27 17.14
CA VAL A 178 20.97 -31.86 18.10
C VAL A 178 20.36 -31.48 19.43
N THR A 179 21.15 -31.67 20.50
CA THR A 179 20.94 -30.98 21.77
C THR A 179 22.06 -29.99 21.92
N TYR A 180 21.72 -28.74 22.24
CA TYR A 180 22.72 -27.70 22.42
C TYR A 180 22.46 -26.83 23.63
N THR A 181 23.56 -26.32 24.21
CA THR A 181 23.58 -25.39 25.31
C THR A 181 24.53 -24.24 24.98
N SER A 182 24.30 -23.09 25.58
CA SER A 182 25.21 -21.94 25.46
C SER A 182 25.56 -21.37 26.86
N ASP A 183 26.57 -20.53 26.91
CA ASP A 183 26.92 -19.72 28.09
C ASP A 183 26.02 -18.48 28.25
N PHE A 184 25.09 -18.26 27.30
CA PHE A 184 24.13 -17.18 27.37
C PHE A 184 22.89 -17.59 28.17
N THR A 185 22.55 -16.78 29.18
CA THR A 185 21.35 -16.97 30.00
C THR A 185 20.31 -15.88 29.62
N PRO A 186 19.19 -16.24 29.00
CA PRO A 186 18.13 -15.27 28.68
C PRO A 186 17.39 -14.84 29.96
N ALA A 187 16.83 -13.63 29.96
CA ALA A 187 15.94 -13.17 31.03
C ALA A 187 14.64 -14.01 31.08
N GLU A 188 13.97 -14.02 32.24
CA GLU A 188 12.71 -14.81 32.39
C GLU A 188 11.62 -14.41 31.43
N ASP A 189 11.52 -13.13 31.10
CA ASP A 189 10.57 -12.51 30.17
C ASP A 189 11.04 -12.49 28.71
N ALA A 190 12.23 -13.07 28.44
CA ALA A 190 12.77 -13.12 27.08
C ALA A 190 11.85 -13.86 26.10
N SER A 191 11.93 -13.50 24.82
CA SER A 191 11.18 -14.14 23.73
C SER A 191 11.43 -15.65 23.67
N ALA A 192 10.45 -16.41 23.20
CA ALA A 192 10.61 -17.86 23.00
C ALA A 192 11.73 -18.17 21.99
N SER A 193 11.98 -17.28 21.03
CA SER A 193 13.08 -17.35 20.07
C SER A 193 14.42 -17.24 20.78
N LEU A 194 14.59 -16.23 21.63
CA LEU A 194 15.82 -16.00 22.37
C LEU A 194 16.12 -17.13 23.37
N LYS A 195 15.09 -17.66 24.05
CA LYS A 195 15.23 -18.84 24.92
C LYS A 195 15.68 -20.08 24.15
N ARG A 196 15.11 -20.30 22.97
CA ARG A 196 15.54 -21.40 22.09
C ARG A 196 16.97 -21.21 21.61
N MET A 197 17.40 -19.98 21.29
CA MET A 197 18.80 -19.72 20.92
C MET A 197 19.78 -19.97 22.04
N ALA A 198 19.38 -19.85 23.31
CA ALA A 198 20.23 -20.18 24.48
C ALA A 198 20.47 -21.67 24.66
N GLY A 199 19.53 -22.51 24.30
CA GLY A 199 19.65 -23.96 24.38
C GLY A 199 18.35 -24.68 24.04
N ALA A 200 18.46 -25.87 23.50
CA ALA A 200 17.32 -26.75 23.24
C ALA A 200 17.76 -28.22 23.26
N GLU A 201 16.84 -29.10 23.65
CA GLU A 201 16.96 -30.52 23.54
C GLU A 201 16.23 -31.04 22.31
N ASP A 202 16.80 -32.06 21.62
CA ASP A 202 16.19 -32.72 20.47
C ASP A 202 15.69 -31.78 19.38
N SER A 203 16.45 -30.74 19.13
CA SER A 203 16.09 -29.73 18.10
C SER A 203 16.63 -30.13 16.73
N TRP A 204 15.81 -29.95 15.69
CA TRP A 204 16.26 -30.09 14.32
C TRP A 204 16.89 -28.79 13.84
N ILE A 205 18.09 -28.88 13.29
CA ILE A 205 18.82 -27.77 12.65
C ILE A 205 19.10 -28.15 11.21
N TRP A 206 18.83 -27.24 10.32
CA TRP A 206 19.16 -27.36 8.91
C TRP A 206 20.50 -26.68 8.64
N LEU A 207 21.46 -27.40 8.10
CA LEU A 207 22.74 -26.84 7.66
C LEU A 207 22.56 -26.09 6.35
N SER A 208 22.52 -24.77 6.41
CA SER A 208 22.30 -23.91 5.24
C SER A 208 23.14 -22.64 5.36
N GLU A 209 23.20 -21.87 4.27
CA GLU A 209 23.86 -20.55 4.26
C GLU A 209 23.24 -19.57 5.27
N ASN A 210 21.94 -19.73 5.57
CA ASN A 210 21.24 -18.95 6.59
C ASN A 210 21.32 -19.66 7.96
N ASP A 211 22.42 -19.52 8.63
CA ASP A 211 22.66 -20.15 9.92
C ASP A 211 21.62 -19.77 10.97
N PHE A 212 21.11 -20.76 11.70
CA PHE A 212 20.31 -20.56 12.90
C PHE A 212 21.08 -19.80 13.98
N VAL A 213 22.35 -20.18 14.17
CA VAL A 213 23.35 -19.49 14.98
C VAL A 213 24.57 -19.23 14.11
N PRO A 214 25.10 -18.00 14.05
CA PRO A 214 26.24 -17.68 13.19
C PRO A 214 27.42 -18.64 13.38
N GLY A 215 27.87 -19.28 12.28
CA GLY A 215 28.97 -20.26 12.27
C GLY A 215 28.58 -21.70 12.63
N ALA A 216 27.29 -21.95 12.93
CA ALA A 216 26.82 -23.30 13.27
C ALA A 216 27.00 -24.30 12.10
N THR A 217 26.63 -23.90 10.87
CA THR A 217 26.80 -24.76 9.70
C THR A 217 28.27 -25.14 9.48
N ALA A 218 29.19 -24.19 9.59
CA ALA A 218 30.63 -24.44 9.44
C ALA A 218 31.16 -25.38 10.54
N ALA A 219 30.71 -25.22 11.78
CA ALA A 219 31.15 -26.04 12.93
C ALA A 219 30.57 -27.45 12.88
N LEU A 220 29.36 -27.63 12.37
CA LEU A 220 28.63 -28.90 12.34
C LEU A 220 28.86 -29.69 11.03
N THR A 221 29.32 -29.07 9.98
CA THR A 221 29.73 -29.77 8.75
C THR A 221 30.84 -30.76 9.07
N GLY A 222 30.69 -32.00 8.62
CA GLY A 222 31.60 -33.11 8.91
C GLY A 222 31.37 -33.79 10.27
N ALA A 223 30.40 -33.36 11.08
CA ALA A 223 30.05 -34.01 12.32
C ALA A 223 29.27 -35.31 12.08
N LYS A 224 29.47 -36.30 12.96
CA LYS A 224 28.76 -37.59 12.95
C LYS A 224 27.83 -37.69 14.16
N THR A 225 26.92 -38.64 14.08
CA THR A 225 26.07 -39.01 15.22
C THR A 225 26.94 -39.36 16.45
N GLY A 226 26.64 -38.73 17.57
CA GLY A 226 27.38 -38.83 18.81
C GLY A 226 28.48 -37.78 19.02
N ASP A 227 28.84 -37.02 18.00
CA ASP A 227 29.87 -35.98 18.11
C ASP A 227 29.41 -34.81 18.98
N VAL A 228 30.37 -34.25 19.69
CA VAL A 228 30.21 -33.01 20.45
C VAL A 228 31.07 -31.93 19.80
N LYS A 229 30.45 -30.84 19.37
CA LYS A 229 31.11 -29.71 18.75
C LYS A 229 30.95 -28.47 19.61
N GLU A 230 32.06 -27.79 19.85
CA GLU A 230 32.09 -26.54 20.60
C GLU A 230 32.63 -25.43 19.70
N PHE A 231 31.95 -24.29 19.67
CA PHE A 231 32.38 -23.13 18.89
C PHE A 231 31.83 -21.84 19.52
N THR A 232 32.42 -20.72 19.16
CA THR A 232 31.93 -19.40 19.59
C THR A 232 31.25 -18.71 18.42
N ALA A 233 29.97 -18.42 18.57
CA ALA A 233 29.21 -17.63 17.63
C ALA A 233 29.44 -16.13 17.85
N GLU A 234 29.71 -15.40 16.79
CA GLU A 234 29.80 -13.93 16.82
C GLU A 234 28.54 -13.36 16.16
N PHE A 235 27.66 -12.77 16.97
CA PHE A 235 26.42 -12.17 16.48
C PHE A 235 26.70 -10.77 15.93
N PRO A 236 26.27 -10.44 14.70
CA PRO A 236 26.33 -9.08 14.16
C PRO A 236 25.58 -8.08 15.05
N ALA A 237 25.97 -6.80 14.99
CA ALA A 237 25.34 -5.74 15.79
C ALA A 237 23.86 -5.49 15.42
N ASP A 238 23.49 -5.86 14.19
CA ASP A 238 22.13 -5.78 13.63
C ASP A 238 21.37 -7.11 13.71
N TRP A 239 21.82 -8.04 14.57
CA TRP A 239 21.15 -9.33 14.70
C TRP A 239 19.69 -9.16 15.16
N ARG A 240 18.79 -9.95 14.52
CA ARG A 240 17.33 -9.91 14.75
C ARG A 240 16.87 -9.98 16.20
N GLU A 241 17.65 -10.66 17.08
CA GLU A 241 17.39 -10.75 18.52
C GLU A 241 18.32 -9.80 19.25
N ALA A 242 17.79 -8.65 19.70
CA ALA A 242 18.55 -7.60 20.35
C ALA A 242 19.35 -8.10 21.60
N GLY A 243 18.86 -9.16 22.26
CA GLY A 243 19.53 -9.79 23.39
C GLY A 243 20.87 -10.44 23.04
N LEU A 244 21.11 -10.79 21.77
CA LEU A 244 22.33 -11.42 21.25
C LEU A 244 23.15 -10.49 20.36
N ALA A 245 22.57 -9.39 19.86
CA ALA A 245 23.23 -8.46 18.94
C ALA A 245 24.59 -7.98 19.50
N GLY A 246 25.65 -8.11 18.68
CA GLY A 246 27.01 -7.72 19.01
C GLY A 246 27.72 -8.61 20.06
N LYS A 247 27.11 -9.71 20.50
CA LYS A 247 27.67 -10.59 21.49
C LYS A 247 28.42 -11.78 20.90
N LYS A 248 29.40 -12.28 21.66
CA LYS A 248 30.06 -13.56 21.39
C LYS A 248 29.53 -14.56 22.41
N VAL A 249 29.02 -15.68 21.94
CA VAL A 249 28.38 -16.70 22.75
C VAL A 249 29.02 -18.06 22.42
N ALA A 250 29.47 -18.77 23.48
CA ALA A 250 30.01 -20.10 23.31
C ALA A 250 28.88 -21.13 23.29
N TYR A 251 28.88 -21.98 22.27
CA TYR A 251 27.91 -23.05 22.09
C TYR A 251 28.56 -24.41 22.18
N LYS A 252 27.82 -25.36 22.75
CA LYS A 252 28.14 -26.78 22.76
C LYS A 252 26.99 -27.55 22.16
N PHE A 253 27.21 -28.17 20.99
CA PHE A 253 26.28 -29.01 20.27
C PHE A 253 26.61 -30.47 20.41
N THR A 254 25.62 -31.29 20.73
CA THR A 254 25.72 -32.76 20.70
C THR A 254 24.83 -33.26 19.59
N VAL A 255 25.42 -33.89 18.55
CA VAL A 255 24.73 -34.43 17.42
C VAL A 255 24.10 -35.78 17.76
N LYS A 256 22.78 -35.88 17.68
CA LYS A 256 22.05 -37.14 17.96
C LYS A 256 21.75 -37.94 16.74
N GLU A 257 21.52 -37.27 15.62
CA GLU A 257 21.14 -37.88 14.34
C GLU A 257 21.55 -36.97 13.18
N VAL A 258 22.04 -37.56 12.13
CA VAL A 258 22.34 -36.89 10.86
C VAL A 258 21.39 -37.43 9.79
N GLN A 259 20.69 -36.51 9.11
CA GLN A 259 19.84 -36.87 7.98
C GLN A 259 20.32 -36.16 6.72
N HIS A 260 20.73 -36.97 5.72
CA HIS A 260 21.09 -36.45 4.43
C HIS A 260 19.85 -36.11 3.60
N LYS A 261 19.92 -34.94 2.98
CA LYS A 261 18.93 -34.54 1.98
C LYS A 261 19.00 -35.49 0.77
N THR A 262 17.91 -36.18 0.51
CA THR A 262 17.76 -37.05 -0.63
C THR A 262 16.90 -36.35 -1.70
N PRO A 263 17.52 -35.80 -2.76
CA PRO A 263 16.76 -35.11 -3.81
C PRO A 263 15.81 -36.08 -4.51
N ILE A 264 14.62 -35.59 -4.83
CA ILE A 264 13.69 -36.36 -5.69
C ILE A 264 14.23 -36.34 -7.10
N THR A 265 14.53 -37.54 -7.63
CA THR A 265 14.98 -37.72 -9.02
C THR A 265 13.85 -38.14 -9.95
N ASP A 266 12.83 -38.83 -9.42
CA ASP A 266 11.69 -39.30 -10.19
C ASP A 266 10.50 -38.32 -10.12
N ASP A 267 10.06 -37.84 -11.28
CA ASP A 267 8.92 -36.95 -11.43
C ASP A 267 7.62 -37.55 -10.89
N LYS A 268 7.49 -38.89 -10.86
CA LYS A 268 6.33 -39.57 -10.30
C LYS A 268 6.23 -39.37 -8.79
N VAL A 269 7.35 -39.51 -8.09
CA VAL A 269 7.42 -39.27 -6.64
C VAL A 269 7.07 -37.83 -6.31
N LEU A 270 7.52 -36.87 -7.12
CA LEU A 270 7.15 -35.49 -6.97
C LEU A 270 5.64 -35.27 -7.18
N ALA A 271 5.08 -35.87 -8.25
CA ALA A 271 3.64 -35.75 -8.53
C ALA A 271 2.80 -36.31 -7.37
N GLU A 272 3.18 -37.48 -6.82
CA GLU A 272 2.51 -38.06 -5.65
C GLU A 272 2.56 -37.12 -4.42
N LYS A 273 3.72 -36.50 -4.13
CA LYS A 273 3.86 -35.55 -3.04
C LYS A 273 3.04 -34.28 -3.25
N LEU A 274 2.89 -33.84 -4.49
CA LEU A 274 2.01 -32.73 -4.89
C LEU A 274 0.52 -33.16 -4.96
N ARG A 275 0.19 -34.42 -4.65
CA ARG A 275 -1.15 -35.01 -4.74
C ARG A 275 -1.73 -34.93 -6.15
N MET A 276 -0.90 -35.14 -7.14
CA MET A 276 -1.28 -35.19 -8.55
C MET A 276 -1.13 -36.63 -9.07
N ASP A 277 -2.16 -37.10 -9.75
CA ASP A 277 -2.22 -38.49 -10.24
C ASP A 277 -1.44 -38.71 -11.55
N ASP A 278 -1.01 -37.62 -12.23
CA ASP A 278 -0.44 -37.64 -13.55
C ASP A 278 0.76 -36.68 -13.67
N VAL A 279 1.91 -37.24 -14.06
CA VAL A 279 3.14 -36.47 -14.27
C VAL A 279 3.01 -35.46 -15.41
N GLU A 280 2.31 -35.84 -16.50
CA GLU A 280 2.11 -34.93 -17.63
C GLU A 280 1.26 -33.71 -17.24
N LYS A 281 0.20 -33.92 -16.46
CA LYS A 281 -0.60 -32.84 -15.93
C LYS A 281 0.21 -31.94 -15.00
N MET A 282 1.09 -32.50 -14.18
CA MET A 282 2.00 -31.71 -13.32
C MET A 282 2.91 -30.83 -14.21
N LYS A 283 3.52 -31.37 -15.24
CA LYS A 283 4.38 -30.63 -16.17
C LYS A 283 3.62 -29.55 -16.92
N GLU A 284 2.41 -29.84 -17.38
CA GLU A 284 1.53 -28.83 -18.00
C GLU A 284 1.19 -27.69 -17.03
N MET A 285 0.89 -28.02 -15.78
CA MET A 285 0.63 -27.01 -14.76
C MET A 285 1.87 -26.13 -14.51
N LEU A 286 3.05 -26.73 -14.38
CA LEU A 286 4.31 -26.00 -14.20
C LEU A 286 4.64 -25.11 -15.41
N LYS A 287 4.45 -25.62 -16.64
CA LYS A 287 4.60 -24.80 -17.85
C LYS A 287 3.66 -23.62 -17.85
N LYS A 288 2.39 -23.81 -17.48
CA LYS A 288 1.42 -22.71 -17.41
C LYS A 288 1.77 -21.69 -16.31
N GLN A 289 2.29 -22.16 -15.17
CA GLN A 289 2.76 -21.26 -14.12
C GLN A 289 3.99 -20.46 -14.57
N ALA A 290 4.96 -21.12 -15.22
CA ALA A 290 6.14 -20.48 -15.79
C ALA A 290 5.75 -19.45 -16.87
N GLU A 291 4.81 -19.78 -17.75
CA GLU A 291 4.28 -18.85 -18.76
C GLU A 291 3.66 -17.61 -18.11
N ASN A 292 2.76 -17.80 -17.15
CA ASN A 292 2.13 -16.69 -16.42
C ASN A 292 3.16 -15.82 -15.72
N LYS A 293 4.18 -16.42 -15.09
CA LYS A 293 5.29 -15.73 -14.43
C LYS A 293 6.08 -14.88 -15.42
N LEU A 294 6.52 -15.48 -16.54
CA LEU A 294 7.29 -14.77 -17.58
C LEU A 294 6.50 -13.62 -18.18
N VAL A 295 5.20 -13.82 -18.47
CA VAL A 295 4.32 -12.76 -18.99
C VAL A 295 4.19 -11.63 -17.98
N SER A 296 3.96 -11.97 -16.71
CA SER A 296 3.82 -10.98 -15.64
C SER A 296 5.11 -10.19 -15.40
N GLU A 297 6.27 -10.87 -15.33
CA GLU A 297 7.57 -10.23 -15.18
C GLU A 297 7.89 -9.32 -16.35
N ARG A 298 7.67 -9.79 -17.58
CA ARG A 298 7.87 -9.00 -18.80
C ARG A 298 7.00 -7.73 -18.76
N LYS A 299 5.72 -7.89 -18.43
CA LYS A 299 4.78 -6.77 -18.32
C LYS A 299 5.24 -5.76 -17.28
N SER A 300 5.67 -6.22 -16.11
CA SER A 300 6.18 -5.36 -15.03
C SER A 300 7.41 -4.56 -15.48
N VAL A 301 8.37 -5.20 -16.17
CA VAL A 301 9.57 -4.52 -16.69
C VAL A 301 9.20 -3.49 -17.76
N ILE A 302 8.28 -3.83 -18.67
CA ILE A 302 7.80 -2.87 -19.69
C ILE A 302 7.14 -1.67 -19.00
N GLN A 303 6.24 -1.92 -18.04
CA GLN A 303 5.54 -0.86 -17.31
C GLN A 303 6.51 0.06 -16.56
N GLU A 304 7.48 -0.50 -15.87
CA GLU A 304 8.50 0.28 -15.13
C GLU A 304 9.30 1.19 -16.06
N LYS A 305 9.85 0.62 -17.15
CA LYS A 305 10.65 1.38 -18.11
C LYS A 305 9.81 2.41 -18.88
N LEU A 306 8.58 2.08 -19.22
CA LEU A 306 7.66 2.98 -19.86
C LEU A 306 7.33 4.18 -18.96
N VAL A 307 7.03 3.94 -17.68
CA VAL A 307 6.77 4.99 -16.70
C VAL A 307 8.00 5.88 -16.52
N ALA A 308 9.18 5.29 -16.39
CA ALA A 308 10.44 6.07 -16.29
C ALA A 308 10.61 6.99 -17.50
N LYS A 309 10.40 6.47 -18.71
CA LYS A 309 10.52 7.23 -19.96
C LYS A 309 9.43 8.31 -20.12
N LEU A 310 8.22 8.04 -19.66
CA LEU A 310 7.13 9.03 -19.62
C LEU A 310 7.46 10.18 -18.68
N VAL A 311 7.92 9.88 -17.47
CA VAL A 311 8.32 10.90 -16.47
C VAL A 311 9.49 11.74 -16.98
N GLU A 312 10.47 11.11 -17.62
CA GLU A 312 11.61 11.82 -18.24
C GLU A 312 11.16 12.73 -19.40
N ALA A 313 10.30 12.26 -20.27
CA ALA A 313 9.82 13.00 -21.43
C ALA A 313 8.93 14.19 -21.06
N VAL A 314 8.10 14.07 -20.04
CA VAL A 314 7.28 15.17 -19.51
C VAL A 314 8.14 16.17 -18.75
N GLY A 315 9.20 15.70 -18.07
CA GLY A 315 10.07 16.54 -17.25
C GLY A 315 9.45 16.92 -15.91
N ALA A 316 10.10 17.89 -15.25
CA ALA A 316 9.65 18.36 -13.94
C ALA A 316 8.49 19.36 -14.06
N PHE A 317 7.46 19.19 -13.27
CA PHE A 317 6.34 20.11 -13.12
C PHE A 317 5.97 20.31 -11.64
N GLU A 318 5.27 21.38 -11.35
CA GLU A 318 4.82 21.67 -9.98
C GLU A 318 3.73 20.66 -9.56
N LEU A 319 3.79 20.22 -8.30
CA LEU A 319 2.82 19.29 -7.72
C LEU A 319 2.01 20.02 -6.63
N PRO A 320 0.74 19.71 -6.44
CA PRO A 320 -0.07 20.25 -5.36
C PRO A 320 0.53 19.89 -4.00
N ASN A 321 0.81 20.90 -3.16
CA ASN A 321 1.49 20.70 -1.87
C ASN A 321 0.68 19.82 -0.92
N SER A 322 -0.64 19.96 -0.89
CA SER A 322 -1.51 19.12 -0.04
C SER A 322 -1.44 17.64 -0.40
N ALA A 323 -1.39 17.33 -1.71
CA ALA A 323 -1.23 15.97 -2.20
C ALA A 323 0.14 15.39 -1.81
N VAL A 324 1.21 16.18 -1.97
CA VAL A 324 2.58 15.77 -1.59
C VAL A 324 2.64 15.47 -0.09
N GLU A 325 2.12 16.37 0.76
CA GLU A 325 2.13 16.16 2.20
C GLU A 325 1.24 14.98 2.66
N SER A 326 0.12 14.74 1.97
CA SER A 326 -0.75 13.59 2.25
C SER A 326 -0.05 12.28 1.89
N GLU A 327 0.51 12.18 0.69
CA GLU A 327 1.21 10.98 0.22
C GLU A 327 2.49 10.73 1.03
N LYS A 328 3.26 11.77 1.37
CA LYS A 328 4.43 11.70 2.26
C LYS A 328 4.06 11.09 3.61
N ARG A 329 2.96 11.55 4.24
CA ARG A 329 2.48 10.97 5.51
C ARG A 329 2.10 9.51 5.36
N ARG A 330 1.46 9.13 4.25
CA ARG A 330 1.08 7.75 3.96
C ARG A 330 2.30 6.84 3.81
N ILE A 331 3.31 7.27 3.03
CA ILE A 331 4.55 6.54 2.84
C ILE A 331 5.33 6.44 4.15
N PHE A 332 5.46 7.53 4.90
CA PHE A 332 6.14 7.55 6.18
C PHE A 332 5.49 6.57 7.18
N SER A 333 4.15 6.56 7.28
CA SER A 333 3.43 5.61 8.11
C SER A 333 3.67 4.16 7.68
N SER A 334 3.75 3.91 6.38
CA SER A 334 4.06 2.57 5.85
C SER A 334 5.48 2.14 6.22
N ILE A 335 6.48 3.04 6.08
CA ILE A 335 7.86 2.78 6.50
C ILE A 335 7.91 2.47 8.00
N ALA A 336 7.25 3.28 8.83
CA ALA A 336 7.19 3.08 10.28
C ALA A 336 6.58 1.71 10.63
N ASN A 337 5.45 1.35 10.05
CA ASN A 337 4.76 0.08 10.30
C ASN A 337 5.60 -1.14 9.86
N ASN A 338 6.41 -1.00 8.83
CA ASN A 338 7.25 -2.07 8.33
C ASN A 338 8.56 -2.21 9.11
N THR A 339 9.12 -1.11 9.61
CA THR A 339 10.42 -1.06 10.26
C THR A 339 10.31 -1.27 11.78
N VAL A 340 9.31 -0.67 12.42
CA VAL A 340 9.17 -0.70 13.89
C VAL A 340 8.43 -1.96 14.33
N LYS A 341 9.18 -2.94 14.82
CA LYS A 341 8.63 -4.20 15.36
C LYS A 341 8.93 -4.36 16.86
N SER A 342 9.86 -3.56 17.41
CA SER A 342 10.27 -3.58 18.81
C SER A 342 10.52 -2.16 19.32
N GLU A 343 10.69 -2.00 20.63
CA GLU A 343 11.01 -0.72 21.25
C GLU A 343 12.40 -0.20 20.82
N ALA A 344 13.36 -1.10 20.62
CA ALA A 344 14.69 -0.76 20.08
C ALA A 344 14.61 -0.24 18.63
N ASP A 345 13.72 -0.81 17.80
CA ASP A 345 13.50 -0.32 16.45
C ASP A 345 12.84 1.08 16.46
N ALA A 346 11.94 1.32 17.41
CA ALA A 346 11.31 2.63 17.57
C ALA A 346 12.32 3.74 17.94
N GLU A 347 13.34 3.42 18.77
CA GLU A 347 14.41 4.37 19.09
C GLU A 347 15.31 4.66 17.88
N LYS A 348 15.72 3.63 17.13
CA LYS A 348 16.48 3.78 15.89
C LYS A 348 15.69 4.58 14.85
N PHE A 349 14.40 4.25 14.67
CA PHE A 349 13.53 4.95 13.74
C PHE A 349 13.39 6.43 14.09
N LYS A 350 13.31 6.77 15.38
CA LYS A 350 13.31 8.17 15.85
C LYS A 350 14.62 8.89 15.56
N ALA A 351 15.75 8.21 15.68
CA ALA A 351 17.07 8.80 15.40
C ALA A 351 17.20 9.15 13.90
N ASP A 352 16.63 8.32 13.01
CA ASP A 352 16.67 8.49 11.56
C ASP A 352 15.42 9.19 10.97
N MET A 353 14.57 9.78 11.81
CA MET A 353 13.26 10.32 11.43
C MET A 353 13.32 11.35 10.31
N GLU A 354 14.29 12.27 10.36
CA GLU A 354 14.47 13.29 9.31
C GLU A 354 14.81 12.67 7.96
N LYS A 355 15.65 11.63 7.96
CA LYS A 355 16.00 10.88 6.75
C LYS A 355 14.75 10.17 6.19
N HIS A 356 14.00 9.47 7.02
CA HIS A 356 12.78 8.78 6.59
C HIS A 356 11.71 9.76 6.05
N LEU A 357 11.62 10.96 6.61
CA LEU A 357 10.72 12.01 6.10
C LEU A 357 11.19 12.54 4.73
N ALA A 358 12.50 12.72 4.55
CA ALA A 358 13.07 13.16 3.26
C ALA A 358 12.90 12.08 2.19
N ASP A 359 13.19 10.82 2.51
CA ASP A 359 12.99 9.69 1.61
C ASP A 359 11.51 9.54 1.23
N ALA A 360 10.60 9.67 2.21
CA ALA A 360 9.17 9.63 1.97
C ALA A 360 8.68 10.77 1.06
N GLU A 361 9.27 11.97 1.16
CA GLU A 361 8.92 13.09 0.28
C GLU A 361 9.38 12.86 -1.15
N VAL A 362 10.59 12.34 -1.35
CA VAL A 362 11.11 11.99 -2.68
C VAL A 362 10.22 10.94 -3.34
N GLU A 363 9.87 9.89 -2.63
CA GLU A 363 8.97 8.84 -3.14
C GLU A 363 7.55 9.35 -3.39
N ALA A 364 7.01 10.23 -2.53
CA ALA A 364 5.71 10.85 -2.72
C ALA A 364 5.67 11.67 -4.02
N ARG A 365 6.69 12.49 -4.26
CA ARG A 365 6.79 13.29 -5.49
C ARG A 365 6.89 12.41 -6.73
N LYS A 366 7.72 11.37 -6.72
CA LYS A 366 7.83 10.41 -7.83
C LYS A 366 6.48 9.74 -8.13
N LYS A 367 5.82 9.23 -7.09
CA LYS A 367 4.53 8.55 -7.22
C LYS A 367 3.44 9.47 -7.75
N LEU A 368 3.35 10.69 -7.22
CA LEU A 368 2.37 11.67 -7.67
C LEU A 368 2.63 12.12 -9.11
N SER A 369 3.88 12.41 -9.48
CA SER A 369 4.23 12.74 -10.87
C SER A 369 3.80 11.65 -11.83
N ARG A 370 4.12 10.38 -11.52
CA ARG A 370 3.65 9.23 -12.29
C ARG A 370 2.14 9.19 -12.40
N ASN A 371 1.44 9.33 -11.27
CA ASN A 371 -0.01 9.19 -11.23
C ASN A 371 -0.70 10.31 -12.01
N PHE A 372 -0.25 11.57 -11.92
CA PHE A 372 -0.80 12.66 -12.71
C PHE A 372 -0.59 12.46 -14.21
N ILE A 373 0.58 12.02 -14.63
CA ILE A 373 0.87 11.71 -16.04
C ILE A 373 -0.06 10.60 -16.53
N LEU A 374 -0.20 9.50 -15.80
CA LEU A 374 -1.04 8.37 -16.19
C LEU A 374 -2.54 8.73 -16.18
N THR A 375 -2.97 9.56 -15.23
CA THR A 375 -4.35 10.07 -15.22
C THR A 375 -4.64 10.97 -16.44
N ALA A 376 -3.71 11.83 -16.81
CA ALA A 376 -3.86 12.66 -18.02
C ALA A 376 -3.92 11.81 -19.30
N ILE A 377 -3.12 10.74 -19.37
CA ILE A 377 -3.18 9.78 -20.47
C ILE A 377 -4.52 9.00 -20.44
N ALA A 378 -4.98 8.57 -19.26
CA ALA A 378 -6.28 7.90 -19.13
C ALA A 378 -7.43 8.75 -19.68
N GLU A 379 -7.43 10.05 -19.39
CA GLU A 379 -8.42 11.00 -19.93
C GLU A 379 -8.32 11.13 -21.46
N GLN A 380 -7.09 11.25 -21.99
CA GLN A 380 -6.86 11.36 -23.43
C GLN A 380 -7.31 10.10 -24.16
N GLU A 381 -7.01 8.93 -23.62
CA GLU A 381 -7.33 7.61 -24.18
C GLU A 381 -8.76 7.15 -23.84
N LYS A 382 -9.47 7.90 -22.98
CA LYS A 382 -10.81 7.57 -22.47
C LYS A 382 -10.87 6.21 -21.80
N VAL A 383 -9.86 5.92 -20.99
CA VAL A 383 -9.79 4.68 -20.21
C VAL A 383 -10.74 4.78 -19.03
N GLU A 384 -11.74 3.91 -18.99
CA GLU A 384 -12.71 3.84 -17.91
C GLU A 384 -12.73 2.43 -17.33
N VAL A 385 -12.97 2.33 -16.03
CA VAL A 385 -13.18 1.05 -15.33
C VAL A 385 -14.69 0.84 -15.21
N SER A 386 -15.19 -0.21 -15.83
CA SER A 386 -16.59 -0.58 -15.72
C SER A 386 -16.94 -1.08 -14.32
N PRO A 387 -18.22 -1.00 -13.90
CA PRO A 387 -18.66 -1.56 -12.61
C PRO A 387 -18.36 -3.07 -12.46
N ALA A 388 -18.35 -3.82 -13.56
CA ALA A 388 -18.03 -5.24 -13.53
C ALA A 388 -16.52 -5.48 -13.27
N GLU A 389 -15.64 -4.73 -13.91
CA GLU A 389 -14.20 -4.77 -13.66
C GLU A 389 -13.87 -4.36 -12.22
N PHE A 390 -14.50 -3.29 -11.72
CA PHE A 390 -14.35 -2.84 -10.34
C PHE A 390 -14.76 -3.94 -9.35
N ASP A 391 -15.87 -4.60 -9.60
CA ASP A 391 -16.38 -5.70 -8.79
C ASP A 391 -15.45 -6.91 -8.80
N GLN A 392 -14.91 -7.27 -9.96
CA GLN A 392 -13.94 -8.34 -10.13
C GLN A 392 -12.66 -8.08 -9.31
N HIS A 393 -12.10 -6.86 -9.38
CA HIS A 393 -10.92 -6.52 -8.60
C HIS A 393 -11.16 -6.54 -7.09
N LEU A 394 -12.37 -6.22 -6.62
CA LEU A 394 -12.73 -6.41 -5.23
C LEU A 394 -12.74 -7.90 -4.83
N GLU A 395 -13.15 -8.80 -5.71
CA GLU A 395 -13.10 -10.24 -5.49
C GLU A 395 -11.68 -10.78 -5.48
N GLU A 396 -10.83 -10.33 -6.40
CA GLU A 396 -9.40 -10.66 -6.44
C GLU A 396 -8.69 -10.24 -5.16
N LEU A 397 -8.97 -9.01 -4.69
CA LEU A 397 -8.42 -8.48 -3.43
C LEU A 397 -8.90 -9.28 -2.21
N ALA A 398 -10.17 -9.65 -2.18
CA ALA A 398 -10.74 -10.49 -1.13
C ALA A 398 -10.10 -11.89 -1.11
N GLY A 399 -9.84 -12.46 -2.28
CA GLY A 399 -9.10 -13.72 -2.44
C GLY A 399 -7.67 -13.63 -1.93
N TYR A 400 -6.96 -12.54 -2.27
CA TYR A 400 -5.59 -12.29 -1.82
C TYR A 400 -5.48 -12.18 -0.30
N TYR A 401 -6.38 -11.41 0.33
CA TYR A 401 -6.43 -11.26 1.79
C TYR A 401 -7.15 -12.39 2.52
N ARG A 402 -7.67 -13.39 1.81
CA ARG A 402 -8.44 -14.52 2.35
C ARG A 402 -9.60 -14.06 3.25
N CYS A 403 -10.31 -13.01 2.83
CA CYS A 403 -11.45 -12.44 3.53
C CYS A 403 -12.68 -12.34 2.61
N LYS A 404 -13.81 -11.92 3.13
CA LYS A 404 -15.01 -11.70 2.31
C LYS A 404 -14.92 -10.35 1.60
N LYS A 405 -15.47 -10.26 0.38
CA LYS A 405 -15.60 -9.01 -0.38
C LYS A 405 -16.24 -7.88 0.43
N GLN A 406 -17.25 -8.21 1.25
CA GLN A 406 -17.92 -7.23 2.13
C GLN A 406 -16.98 -6.60 3.15
N ASP A 407 -15.96 -7.34 3.62
CA ASP A 407 -14.97 -6.82 4.56
C ASP A 407 -14.03 -5.80 3.88
N ILE A 408 -13.70 -6.04 2.61
CA ILE A 408 -12.94 -5.08 1.79
C ILE A 408 -13.78 -3.81 1.57
N ILE A 409 -15.03 -3.96 1.13
CA ILE A 409 -15.95 -2.84 0.93
C ILE A 409 -16.07 -2.00 2.20
N LYS A 410 -16.26 -2.64 3.35
CA LYS A 410 -16.36 -1.97 4.64
C LYS A 410 -15.09 -1.18 4.98
N ARG A 411 -13.91 -1.76 4.77
CA ARG A 411 -12.62 -1.07 4.98
C ARG A 411 -12.45 0.14 4.06
N LEU A 412 -12.83 0.02 2.79
CA LEU A 412 -12.78 1.13 1.84
C LEU A 412 -13.74 2.26 2.26
N GLN A 413 -14.93 1.92 2.79
CA GLN A 413 -15.89 2.90 3.32
C GLN A 413 -15.38 3.59 4.57
N GLU A 414 -14.86 2.84 5.54
CA GLU A 414 -14.35 3.37 6.80
C GLU A 414 -13.16 4.32 6.60
N ASN A 415 -12.37 4.11 5.55
CA ASN A 415 -11.19 4.91 5.22
C ASN A 415 -11.45 5.96 4.12
N ASP A 416 -12.69 6.08 3.63
CA ASP A 416 -13.06 6.93 2.48
C ASP A 416 -12.17 6.70 1.24
N ALA A 417 -11.76 5.45 1.00
CA ALA A 417 -10.75 5.07 0.03
C ALA A 417 -11.31 4.53 -1.30
N PHE A 418 -12.62 4.64 -1.55
CA PHE A 418 -13.21 4.18 -2.82
C PHE A 418 -12.69 4.96 -4.03
N GLY A 419 -12.52 6.29 -3.87
CA GLY A 419 -11.97 7.14 -4.91
C GLY A 419 -10.54 6.76 -5.28
N ASP A 420 -9.70 6.56 -4.26
CA ASP A 420 -8.30 6.15 -4.45
C ASP A 420 -8.22 4.77 -5.12
N PHE A 421 -9.02 3.81 -4.65
CA PHE A 421 -9.07 2.47 -5.24
C PHE A 421 -9.50 2.51 -6.71
N HIS A 422 -10.52 3.30 -7.05
CA HIS A 422 -10.94 3.47 -8.43
C HIS A 422 -9.83 4.12 -9.29
N ALA A 423 -9.16 5.14 -8.78
CA ALA A 423 -8.06 5.81 -9.46
C ALA A 423 -6.88 4.85 -9.71
N ASP A 424 -6.53 4.02 -8.75
CA ASP A 424 -5.49 2.99 -8.89
C ASP A 424 -5.85 1.97 -9.99
N LEU A 425 -7.12 1.57 -10.09
CA LEU A 425 -7.57 0.67 -11.17
C LEU A 425 -7.51 1.34 -12.55
N VAL A 426 -7.91 2.61 -12.66
CA VAL A 426 -7.79 3.37 -13.92
C VAL A 426 -6.32 3.48 -14.32
N ILE A 427 -5.41 3.79 -13.39
CA ILE A 427 -3.96 3.86 -13.63
C ILE A 427 -3.42 2.51 -14.11
N GLY A 428 -3.80 1.41 -13.43
CA GLY A 428 -3.40 0.06 -13.82
C GLY A 428 -3.85 -0.29 -15.25
N LYS A 429 -5.12 -0.05 -15.56
CA LYS A 429 -5.68 -0.26 -16.90
C LYS A 429 -5.03 0.62 -17.98
N THR A 430 -4.68 1.86 -17.61
CA THR A 430 -3.96 2.76 -18.51
C THR A 430 -2.58 2.24 -18.85
N LEU A 431 -1.86 1.72 -17.86
CA LEU A 431 -0.56 1.09 -18.10
C LEU A 431 -0.68 -0.11 -19.03
N ASP A 432 -1.74 -0.92 -18.91
CA ASP A 432 -2.00 -2.03 -19.81
C ASP A 432 -2.21 -1.57 -21.25
N VAL A 433 -3.08 -0.60 -21.44
CA VAL A 433 -3.34 0.01 -22.77
C VAL A 433 -2.06 0.60 -23.38
N LEU A 434 -1.21 1.22 -22.56
CA LEU A 434 0.05 1.78 -23.02
C LEU A 434 1.07 0.69 -23.40
N CYS A 435 1.15 -0.41 -22.64
CA CYS A 435 2.03 -1.54 -22.97
C CYS A 435 1.71 -2.14 -24.35
N ASP A 436 0.42 -2.14 -24.73
CA ASP A 436 -0.01 -2.64 -26.03
C ASP A 436 0.33 -1.69 -27.20
N LYS A 437 0.52 -0.41 -26.93
CA LYS A 437 0.79 0.62 -27.93
C LYS A 437 2.28 0.87 -28.20
N VAL A 438 3.14 0.62 -27.20
CA VAL A 438 4.58 0.90 -27.33
C VAL A 438 5.33 -0.19 -28.09
N LYS A 439 6.44 0.18 -28.73
CA LYS A 439 7.33 -0.76 -29.42
C LYS A 439 8.29 -1.37 -28.42
N VAL A 440 8.24 -2.69 -28.26
CA VAL A 440 9.14 -3.42 -27.35
C VAL A 440 10.29 -4.02 -28.16
N LYS A 441 11.52 -3.73 -27.73
CA LYS A 441 12.75 -4.25 -28.34
C LYS A 441 13.51 -5.09 -27.31
N GLU A 442 13.79 -6.34 -27.64
CA GLU A 442 14.64 -7.18 -26.80
C GLU A 442 16.11 -6.83 -27.00
N VAL A 443 16.80 -6.66 -25.87
CA VAL A 443 18.25 -6.48 -25.82
C VAL A 443 18.89 -7.62 -25.02
N LYS A 444 20.03 -8.12 -25.54
CA LYS A 444 20.78 -9.23 -24.90
C LYS A 444 21.50 -8.75 -23.66
#